data_e1476b2c6a89decbef502ef97ca350b7
#
_entry.id   e1476b2c6a89decbef502ef97ca350b7
#
_cell.length_a   1.000
_cell.length_b   1.000
_cell.length_c   1.000
_cell.angle_alpha   90.00
_cell.angle_beta   90.00
_cell.angle_gamma   90.00
#
_symmetry.space_group_name_H-M   'P 1'
#
loop_
_entity.id
_entity.type
_entity.pdbx_description
1 polymer ?
#
loop_
_entity_poly.entity_id
_entity_poly.type
_entity_poly.pdbx_seq_one_letter_code
_entity_poly.pdbx_strand_id
1 'polypeptide(L)'
;MHTQKIQAAVLRYKGGPLSIDSLDLEGLREDEVLVRMVATGICRTDIDLCDDWDEASRPVVLGHEGAGVVEQAGKKVNSVKRGDHVVLSYQSCGLCRHCRTGHPADCSHFYEADFGFERIDGSNALQKSGVRGHFFGQSSFATHCLATERNLVKISKDLPLEVLAPLGCGDQTGAGTIMNSLRVPSGVPIAVFGTGAVGLAAVIAARIAGANPIIGVDINPMRLELASSLGANHLIDNRYDDVASRITAITGSGVDYVLEITGDSKMLQVAVDVLNPNGTVAIFSGESGPDSLLEGRKSRSIIQGDAVSQRFIPKLISLYRAGRFPFDRLIKYYDFSEINQAIADAKVGGTIRPVLCISRQ
;
A
#
# COMPACT_ATOMS: atom_id res chain seq x y z
N MET A 1 -2.97 -34.31 -1.70
CA MET A 1 -3.00 -33.04 -0.94
C MET A 1 -4.45 -32.65 -0.81
N HIS A 2 -4.91 -32.31 0.40
CA HIS A 2 -6.28 -31.80 0.60
C HIS A 2 -6.40 -30.42 -0.07
N THR A 3 -7.41 -30.25 -0.91
CA THR A 3 -7.80 -28.94 -1.46
C THR A 3 -8.95 -28.40 -0.62
N GLN A 4 -8.95 -27.07 -0.44
CA GLN A 4 -10.03 -26.34 0.22
C GLN A 4 -10.79 -25.52 -0.83
N LYS A 5 -12.13 -25.56 -0.81
CA LYS A 5 -12.94 -24.65 -1.62
C LYS A 5 -12.93 -23.25 -1.00
N ILE A 6 -12.66 -22.25 -1.82
CA ILE A 6 -12.70 -20.85 -1.44
C ILE A 6 -13.57 -20.06 -2.43
N GLN A 7 -14.07 -18.89 -2.00
CA GLN A 7 -14.64 -17.89 -2.90
C GLN A 7 -13.56 -16.84 -3.16
N ALA A 8 -13.36 -16.44 -4.42
CA ALA A 8 -12.39 -15.43 -4.80
C ALA A 8 -12.92 -14.54 -5.93
N ALA A 9 -12.57 -13.26 -5.90
CA ALA A 9 -12.85 -12.34 -6.98
C ALA A 9 -11.78 -12.48 -8.06
N VAL A 10 -12.18 -12.93 -9.25
CA VAL A 10 -11.31 -13.30 -10.36
C VAL A 10 -11.40 -12.25 -11.46
N LEU A 11 -10.27 -11.67 -11.84
CA LEU A 11 -10.11 -10.86 -13.03
C LEU A 11 -9.83 -11.77 -14.22
N ARG A 12 -10.64 -11.69 -15.30
CA ARG A 12 -10.52 -12.57 -16.48
C ARG A 12 -9.97 -11.86 -17.71
N TYR A 13 -10.20 -10.58 -17.84
CA TYR A 13 -9.78 -9.76 -18.97
C TYR A 13 -9.62 -8.29 -18.58
N LYS A 14 -8.84 -7.57 -19.36
CA LYS A 14 -8.50 -6.17 -19.17
C LYS A 14 -9.75 -5.29 -19.00
N GLY A 15 -9.76 -4.50 -17.92
CA GLY A 15 -10.86 -3.55 -17.63
C GLY A 15 -12.21 -4.22 -17.32
N GLY A 16 -12.26 -5.55 -17.29
CA GLY A 16 -13.49 -6.29 -17.00
C GLY A 16 -13.88 -6.28 -15.52
N PRO A 17 -15.14 -6.61 -15.21
CA PRO A 17 -15.54 -6.79 -13.83
C PRO A 17 -14.92 -8.07 -13.25
N LEU A 18 -14.62 -8.04 -11.96
CA LEU A 18 -14.24 -9.23 -11.22
C LEU A 18 -15.48 -10.09 -10.96
N SER A 19 -15.37 -11.40 -11.22
CA SER A 19 -16.41 -12.40 -10.88
C SER A 19 -16.04 -13.13 -9.59
N ILE A 20 -17.00 -13.34 -8.71
CA ILE A 20 -16.79 -14.15 -7.50
C ILE A 20 -17.02 -15.62 -7.85
N ASP A 21 -15.92 -16.37 -7.86
CA ASP A 21 -15.90 -17.75 -8.29
C ASP A 21 -15.51 -18.69 -7.15
N SER A 22 -15.96 -19.95 -7.22
CA SER A 22 -15.49 -21.02 -6.33
C SER A 22 -14.23 -21.65 -6.90
N LEU A 23 -13.11 -21.51 -6.19
CA LEU A 23 -11.81 -22.03 -6.59
C LEU A 23 -11.33 -23.13 -5.64
N ASP A 24 -10.43 -23.99 -6.16
CA ASP A 24 -9.70 -24.98 -5.37
C ASP A 24 -8.36 -24.41 -4.91
N LEU A 25 -8.23 -24.12 -3.62
CA LEU A 25 -6.96 -23.75 -2.99
C LEU A 25 -6.23 -25.03 -2.57
N GLU A 26 -4.99 -25.20 -3.00
CA GLU A 26 -4.14 -26.30 -2.56
C GLU A 26 -3.85 -26.23 -1.05
N GLY A 27 -3.58 -27.40 -0.44
CA GLY A 27 -3.15 -27.47 0.95
C GLY A 27 -1.83 -26.73 1.18
N LEU A 28 -1.70 -26.08 2.33
CA LEU A 28 -0.51 -25.30 2.70
C LEU A 28 0.75 -26.19 2.76
N ARG A 29 1.88 -25.58 2.47
CA ARG A 29 3.22 -26.17 2.64
C ARG A 29 3.71 -26.01 4.09
N GLU A 30 4.86 -26.62 4.39
CA GLU A 30 5.42 -26.60 5.75
C GLU A 30 5.79 -25.18 6.25
N ASP A 31 6.07 -24.26 5.35
CA ASP A 31 6.46 -22.86 5.58
C ASP A 31 5.34 -21.84 5.31
N GLU A 32 4.14 -22.33 4.97
CA GLU A 32 2.98 -21.49 4.67
C GLU A 32 2.00 -21.41 5.84
N VAL A 33 1.18 -20.38 5.80
CA VAL A 33 0.08 -20.10 6.73
C VAL A 33 -1.20 -19.94 5.96
N LEU A 34 -2.23 -20.73 6.29
CA LEU A 34 -3.57 -20.53 5.79
C LEU A 34 -4.28 -19.47 6.63
N VAL A 35 -4.68 -18.39 5.98
CA VAL A 35 -5.38 -17.26 6.59
C VAL A 35 -6.80 -17.20 6.07
N ARG A 36 -7.77 -17.27 6.98
CA ARG A 36 -9.17 -16.92 6.70
C ARG A 36 -9.28 -15.40 6.71
N MET A 37 -9.69 -14.85 5.57
CA MET A 37 -9.77 -13.41 5.39
C MET A 37 -11.02 -12.85 6.10
N VAL A 38 -10.84 -11.77 6.83
CA VAL A 38 -11.91 -10.97 7.43
C VAL A 38 -12.16 -9.74 6.57
N ALA A 39 -11.10 -9.07 6.14
CA ALA A 39 -11.20 -7.91 5.28
C ALA A 39 -9.97 -7.77 4.37
N THR A 40 -10.12 -6.98 3.31
CA THR A 40 -9.00 -6.57 2.45
C THR A 40 -9.25 -5.17 1.91
N GLY A 41 -8.22 -4.33 1.90
CA GLY A 41 -8.25 -3.04 1.23
C GLY A 41 -8.16 -3.19 -0.28
N ILE A 42 -8.68 -2.20 -1.01
CA ILE A 42 -8.46 -2.02 -2.45
C ILE A 42 -7.48 -0.85 -2.63
N CYS A 43 -6.36 -1.13 -3.24
CA CYS A 43 -5.30 -0.17 -3.54
C CYS A 43 -5.35 0.30 -5.00
N ARG A 44 -4.70 1.41 -5.30
CA ARG A 44 -4.51 1.88 -6.68
C ARG A 44 -3.81 0.83 -7.54
N THR A 45 -2.85 0.10 -7.01
CA THR A 45 -2.13 -0.99 -7.71
C THR A 45 -3.08 -2.10 -8.18
N ASP A 46 -4.09 -2.48 -7.39
CA ASP A 46 -5.10 -3.45 -7.83
C ASP A 46 -5.91 -2.90 -9.01
N ILE A 47 -6.27 -1.61 -8.94
CA ILE A 47 -7.07 -0.93 -9.96
C ILE A 47 -6.28 -0.82 -11.26
N ASP A 48 -5.01 -0.42 -11.20
CA ASP A 48 -4.15 -0.28 -12.37
C ASP A 48 -3.93 -1.65 -13.05
N LEU A 49 -3.73 -2.71 -12.27
CA LEU A 49 -3.64 -4.06 -12.80
C LEU A 49 -4.96 -4.53 -13.43
N CYS A 50 -6.12 -4.16 -12.89
CA CYS A 50 -7.40 -4.43 -13.55
C CYS A 50 -7.50 -3.74 -14.91
N ASP A 51 -7.01 -2.50 -14.99
CA ASP A 51 -7.09 -1.69 -16.21
C ASP A 51 -6.05 -2.07 -17.27
N ASP A 52 -4.90 -2.64 -16.85
CA ASP A 52 -3.77 -2.97 -17.73
C ASP A 52 -3.47 -4.49 -17.81
N TRP A 53 -4.36 -5.36 -17.30
CA TRP A 53 -4.15 -6.80 -17.34
C TRP A 53 -3.96 -7.31 -18.77
N ASP A 54 -2.90 -8.07 -19.00
CA ASP A 54 -2.65 -8.67 -20.31
C ASP A 54 -3.67 -9.77 -20.61
N GLU A 55 -4.44 -9.60 -21.68
CA GLU A 55 -5.48 -10.55 -22.12
C GLU A 55 -4.92 -11.92 -22.49
N ALA A 56 -3.65 -12.02 -22.87
CA ALA A 56 -2.97 -13.29 -23.10
C ALA A 56 -2.63 -14.02 -21.79
N SER A 57 -2.69 -13.32 -20.66
CA SER A 57 -2.45 -13.90 -19.34
C SER A 57 -3.64 -14.73 -18.86
N ARG A 58 -3.34 -15.71 -17.98
CA ARG A 58 -4.41 -16.48 -17.32
C ARG A 58 -5.21 -15.57 -16.38
N PRO A 59 -6.48 -15.92 -16.08
CA PRO A 59 -7.26 -15.24 -15.04
C PRO A 59 -6.47 -15.15 -13.71
N VAL A 60 -6.72 -14.10 -12.91
CA VAL A 60 -5.95 -13.83 -11.69
C VAL A 60 -6.85 -13.42 -10.53
N VAL A 61 -6.43 -13.76 -9.31
CA VAL A 61 -6.94 -13.18 -8.06
C VAL A 61 -5.95 -12.13 -7.59
N LEU A 62 -6.42 -10.89 -7.43
CA LEU A 62 -5.66 -9.76 -6.89
C LEU A 62 -5.87 -9.59 -5.38
N GLY A 63 -5.60 -8.39 -4.87
CA GLY A 63 -5.72 -8.04 -3.46
C GLY A 63 -4.41 -8.27 -2.70
N HIS A 64 -3.95 -7.21 -2.00
CA HIS A 64 -2.67 -7.23 -1.31
C HIS A 64 -2.66 -6.44 0.01
N GLU A 65 -3.83 -6.08 0.50
CA GLU A 65 -4.03 -5.43 1.80
C GLU A 65 -4.93 -6.28 2.70
N GLY A 66 -4.57 -7.56 2.86
CA GLY A 66 -5.38 -8.52 3.59
C GLY A 66 -5.25 -8.39 5.11
N ALA A 67 -6.35 -8.65 5.82
CA ALA A 67 -6.37 -8.87 7.27
C ALA A 67 -7.27 -10.06 7.60
N GLY A 68 -6.81 -10.95 8.51
CA GLY A 68 -7.53 -12.17 8.76
C GLY A 68 -7.07 -12.91 10.00
N VAL A 69 -7.60 -14.13 10.14
CA VAL A 69 -7.32 -15.03 11.25
C VAL A 69 -6.60 -16.27 10.75
N VAL A 70 -5.50 -16.63 11.38
CA VAL A 70 -4.75 -17.85 11.06
C VAL A 70 -5.63 -19.07 11.34
N GLU A 71 -5.90 -19.87 10.33
CA GLU A 71 -6.61 -21.14 10.47
C GLU A 71 -5.67 -22.33 10.64
N GLN A 72 -4.56 -22.30 9.90
CA GLN A 72 -3.54 -23.34 9.96
C GLN A 72 -2.16 -22.75 9.69
N ALA A 73 -1.17 -23.27 10.40
CA ALA A 73 0.26 -22.95 10.18
C ALA A 73 1.03 -24.23 9.85
N GLY A 74 1.93 -24.15 8.90
CA GLY A 74 2.82 -25.23 8.51
C GLY A 74 3.84 -25.53 9.62
N LYS A 75 4.49 -26.70 9.55
CA LYS A 75 5.36 -27.20 10.62
C LYS A 75 6.62 -26.33 10.85
N LYS A 76 7.05 -25.56 9.85
CA LYS A 76 8.22 -24.68 9.92
C LYS A 76 7.88 -23.25 10.35
N VAL A 77 6.59 -22.94 10.48
CA VAL A 77 6.10 -21.64 10.94
C VAL A 77 6.18 -21.54 12.45
N ASN A 78 6.83 -20.49 12.95
CA ASN A 78 7.08 -20.30 14.38
C ASN A 78 6.46 -19.00 14.94
N SER A 79 6.20 -17.99 14.10
CA SER A 79 5.75 -16.66 14.54
C SER A 79 4.27 -16.59 14.87
N VAL A 80 3.45 -17.49 14.30
CA VAL A 80 1.99 -17.49 14.45
C VAL A 80 1.44 -18.89 14.67
N LYS A 81 0.23 -18.95 15.22
CA LYS A 81 -0.53 -20.18 15.44
C LYS A 81 -2.01 -19.95 15.15
N ARG A 82 -2.76 -21.03 15.03
CA ARG A 82 -4.23 -21.00 14.83
C ARG A 82 -4.90 -20.04 15.80
N GLY A 83 -5.77 -19.18 15.26
CA GLY A 83 -6.53 -18.17 15.99
C GLY A 83 -5.78 -16.85 16.20
N ASP A 84 -4.52 -16.71 15.75
CA ASP A 84 -3.84 -15.42 15.77
C ASP A 84 -4.43 -14.49 14.71
N HIS A 85 -4.53 -13.20 15.02
CA HIS A 85 -4.90 -12.15 14.09
C HIS A 85 -3.67 -11.64 13.35
N VAL A 86 -3.80 -11.44 12.05
CA VAL A 86 -2.71 -11.00 11.18
C VAL A 86 -3.16 -9.95 10.18
N VAL A 87 -2.24 -9.05 9.85
CA VAL A 87 -2.29 -8.19 8.67
C VAL A 87 -1.27 -8.72 7.67
N LEU A 88 -1.62 -8.77 6.41
CA LEU A 88 -0.75 -9.18 5.32
C LEU A 88 -0.17 -7.97 4.61
N SER A 89 1.07 -8.10 4.15
CA SER A 89 1.80 -7.06 3.47
C SER A 89 2.59 -7.65 2.30
N TYR A 90 3.61 -6.95 1.81
CA TYR A 90 4.45 -7.40 0.72
C TYR A 90 5.33 -8.60 1.11
N GLN A 91 5.69 -9.38 0.09
CA GLN A 91 6.56 -10.55 0.22
C GLN A 91 8.04 -10.17 0.04
N SER A 92 8.93 -11.00 0.55
CA SER A 92 10.37 -10.88 0.32
C SER A 92 11.05 -12.23 0.42
N CYS A 93 12.15 -12.47 -0.32
CA CYS A 93 12.79 -13.79 -0.38
C CYS A 93 13.49 -14.22 0.94
N GLY A 94 13.83 -13.28 1.82
CA GLY A 94 14.54 -13.57 3.09
C GLY A 94 16.01 -13.94 2.95
N LEU A 95 16.50 -14.20 1.74
CA LEU A 95 17.82 -14.81 1.50
C LEU A 95 18.84 -13.86 0.84
N CYS A 96 18.39 -12.88 0.07
CA CYS A 96 19.28 -11.91 -0.59
C CYS A 96 19.96 -10.98 0.44
N ARG A 97 20.98 -10.25 -0.03
CA ARG A 97 21.73 -9.33 0.83
C ARG A 97 20.80 -8.33 1.53
N HIS A 98 19.88 -7.70 0.80
CA HIS A 98 18.97 -6.69 1.34
C HIS A 98 18.08 -7.25 2.45
N CYS A 99 17.47 -8.42 2.24
CA CYS A 99 16.69 -9.09 3.27
C CYS A 99 17.51 -9.40 4.53
N ARG A 100 18.74 -9.91 4.36
CA ARG A 100 19.64 -10.26 5.48
C ARG A 100 20.12 -9.04 6.27
N THR A 101 20.20 -7.88 5.62
CA THR A 101 20.62 -6.63 6.28
C THR A 101 19.44 -5.81 6.83
N GLY A 102 18.20 -6.37 6.78
CA GLY A 102 17.01 -5.73 7.36
C GLY A 102 16.31 -4.72 6.45
N HIS A 103 16.55 -4.81 5.14
CA HIS A 103 15.92 -3.97 4.11
C HIS A 103 15.07 -4.84 3.16
N PRO A 104 14.00 -5.51 3.65
CA PRO A 104 13.19 -6.40 2.83
C PRO A 104 12.43 -5.70 1.69
N ALA A 105 12.15 -4.39 1.80
CA ALA A 105 11.57 -3.59 0.73
C ALA A 105 12.48 -3.49 -0.51
N ASP A 106 13.82 -3.57 -0.30
CA ASP A 106 14.82 -3.59 -1.38
C ASP A 106 15.16 -5.02 -1.82
N CYS A 107 14.28 -5.99 -1.57
CA CYS A 107 14.53 -7.39 -1.94
C CYS A 107 14.86 -7.52 -3.43
N SER A 108 15.96 -8.22 -3.76
CA SER A 108 16.36 -8.44 -5.16
C SER A 108 15.33 -9.23 -5.97
N HIS A 109 14.39 -9.90 -5.29
CA HIS A 109 13.31 -10.66 -5.89
C HIS A 109 11.93 -10.05 -5.57
N PHE A 110 11.88 -8.72 -5.34
CA PHE A 110 10.63 -8.06 -4.98
C PHE A 110 9.56 -8.24 -6.05
N TYR A 111 9.91 -7.98 -7.31
CA TYR A 111 8.95 -8.06 -8.41
C TYR A 111 8.47 -9.50 -8.67
N GLU A 112 9.36 -10.48 -8.62
CA GLU A 112 8.98 -11.89 -8.77
C GLU A 112 8.08 -12.36 -7.61
N ALA A 113 8.38 -11.93 -6.38
CA ALA A 113 7.66 -12.35 -5.19
C ALA A 113 6.27 -11.70 -5.05
N ASP A 114 6.12 -10.47 -5.55
CA ASP A 114 4.90 -9.67 -5.36
C ASP A 114 4.04 -9.56 -6.62
N PHE A 115 4.65 -9.54 -7.81
CA PHE A 115 4.00 -9.38 -9.11
C PHE A 115 4.16 -10.61 -10.04
N GLY A 116 4.81 -11.67 -9.58
CA GLY A 116 4.93 -12.92 -10.34
C GLY A 116 3.64 -13.72 -10.43
N PHE A 117 2.67 -13.47 -9.55
CA PHE A 117 1.39 -14.19 -9.44
C PHE A 117 1.54 -15.70 -9.25
N GLU A 118 2.61 -16.10 -8.57
CA GLU A 118 2.96 -17.47 -8.22
C GLU A 118 3.91 -17.47 -7.02
N ARG A 119 4.16 -18.63 -6.44
CA ARG A 119 5.20 -18.79 -5.42
C ARG A 119 6.57 -18.52 -6.03
N ILE A 120 7.56 -18.18 -5.21
CA ILE A 120 8.95 -17.92 -5.65
C ILE A 120 9.54 -19.09 -6.45
N ASP A 121 9.05 -20.32 -6.25
CA ASP A 121 9.47 -21.51 -7.00
C ASP A 121 8.68 -21.74 -8.31
N GLY A 122 7.83 -20.81 -8.71
CA GLY A 122 7.02 -20.88 -9.93
C GLY A 122 5.74 -21.73 -9.80
N SER A 123 5.44 -22.29 -8.66
CA SER A 123 4.20 -23.05 -8.43
C SER A 123 3.04 -22.15 -8.01
N ASN A 124 1.80 -22.63 -8.19
CA ASN A 124 0.62 -21.84 -7.91
C ASN A 124 -0.44 -22.66 -7.17
N ALA A 125 -0.90 -22.16 -6.01
CA ALA A 125 -1.91 -22.86 -5.19
C ALA A 125 -3.32 -22.86 -5.79
N LEU A 126 -3.61 -22.03 -6.82
CA LEU A 126 -4.87 -21.98 -7.54
C LEU A 126 -4.80 -22.67 -8.92
N GLN A 127 -3.71 -23.38 -9.22
CA GLN A 127 -3.44 -23.98 -10.54
C GLN A 127 -4.54 -24.91 -11.02
N LYS A 128 -5.14 -25.69 -10.12
CA LYS A 128 -6.26 -26.61 -10.47
C LYS A 128 -7.46 -25.89 -11.03
N SER A 129 -7.68 -24.64 -10.65
CA SER A 129 -8.76 -23.79 -11.16
C SER A 129 -8.37 -23.00 -12.42
N GLY A 130 -7.13 -23.17 -12.93
CA GLY A 130 -6.64 -22.44 -14.09
C GLY A 130 -6.44 -20.93 -13.85
N VAL A 131 -6.39 -20.51 -12.57
CA VAL A 131 -6.30 -19.11 -12.14
C VAL A 131 -4.94 -18.86 -11.52
N ARG A 132 -4.33 -17.68 -11.76
CA ARG A 132 -3.11 -17.25 -11.06
C ARG A 132 -3.45 -16.64 -9.70
N GLY A 133 -2.56 -16.79 -8.75
CA GLY A 133 -2.69 -16.25 -7.40
C GLY A 133 -1.36 -15.74 -6.86
N HIS A 134 -1.26 -15.62 -5.53
CA HIS A 134 -0.04 -15.17 -4.84
C HIS A 134 0.40 -13.71 -5.14
N PHE A 135 -0.50 -12.86 -5.62
CA PHE A 135 -0.23 -11.43 -5.72
C PHE A 135 0.17 -10.89 -4.34
N PHE A 136 1.34 -10.28 -4.24
CA PHE A 136 2.00 -9.93 -2.96
C PHE A 136 2.10 -11.11 -1.98
N GLY A 137 2.30 -12.32 -2.51
CA GLY A 137 2.34 -13.55 -1.73
C GLY A 137 1.04 -13.87 -0.99
N GLN A 138 -0.11 -13.29 -1.38
CA GLN A 138 -1.37 -13.43 -0.66
C GLN A 138 -2.61 -13.58 -1.57
N SER A 139 -2.85 -12.69 -2.55
CA SER A 139 -4.11 -12.63 -3.34
C SER A 139 -5.36 -12.57 -2.44
N SER A 140 -5.47 -11.48 -1.66
CA SER A 140 -6.45 -11.36 -0.58
C SER A 140 -7.90 -11.06 -1.02
N PHE A 141 -8.17 -10.89 -2.32
CA PHE A 141 -9.55 -10.82 -2.82
C PHE A 141 -10.19 -12.21 -2.83
N ALA A 142 -10.09 -12.91 -1.72
CA ALA A 142 -10.59 -14.25 -1.52
C ALA A 142 -10.98 -14.51 -0.06
N THR A 143 -11.81 -15.52 0.19
CA THR A 143 -12.18 -15.91 1.56
C THR A 143 -11.00 -16.51 2.35
N HIS A 144 -10.02 -17.07 1.65
CA HIS A 144 -8.81 -17.62 2.24
C HIS A 144 -7.63 -17.38 1.30
N CYS A 145 -6.46 -17.20 1.88
CA CYS A 145 -5.21 -17.13 1.14
C CYS A 145 -4.10 -17.91 1.87
N LEU A 146 -3.05 -18.23 1.12
CA LEU A 146 -1.80 -18.72 1.69
C LEU A 146 -0.82 -17.55 1.81
N ALA A 147 -0.19 -17.44 2.96
CA ALA A 147 0.83 -16.45 3.27
C ALA A 147 2.07 -17.14 3.83
N THR A 148 3.14 -16.40 4.07
CA THR A 148 4.36 -16.88 4.73
C THR A 148 4.71 -15.98 5.92
N GLU A 149 5.64 -16.38 6.77
CA GLU A 149 6.11 -15.50 7.86
C GLU A 149 6.73 -14.20 7.34
N ARG A 150 7.06 -14.13 6.06
CA ARG A 150 7.69 -12.95 5.43
C ARG A 150 6.73 -11.82 5.14
N ASN A 151 5.50 -12.14 4.76
CA ASN A 151 4.48 -11.17 4.38
C ASN A 151 3.32 -11.05 5.38
N LEU A 152 3.37 -11.73 6.52
CA LEU A 152 2.38 -11.58 7.58
C LEU A 152 2.93 -10.83 8.79
N VAL A 153 2.05 -10.10 9.46
CA VAL A 153 2.33 -9.38 10.70
C VAL A 153 1.30 -9.78 11.74
N LYS A 154 1.76 -10.45 12.79
CA LYS A 154 0.90 -10.78 13.93
C LYS A 154 0.52 -9.51 14.67
N ILE A 155 -0.78 -9.36 14.96
CA ILE A 155 -1.34 -8.21 15.66
C ILE A 155 -2.17 -8.63 16.87
N SER A 156 -2.43 -7.67 17.74
CA SER A 156 -3.30 -7.85 18.91
C SER A 156 -4.77 -7.97 18.47
N LYS A 157 -5.57 -8.73 19.23
CA LYS A 157 -6.97 -9.05 18.90
C LYS A 157 -7.98 -7.99 19.32
N ASP A 158 -7.54 -6.89 19.91
CA ASP A 158 -8.38 -5.85 20.51
C ASP A 158 -8.87 -4.79 19.51
N LEU A 159 -8.40 -4.85 18.26
CA LEU A 159 -8.84 -3.97 17.19
C LEU A 159 -9.52 -4.77 16.07
N PRO A 160 -10.55 -4.19 15.43
CA PRO A 160 -11.21 -4.82 14.29
C PRO A 160 -10.25 -5.00 13.12
N LEU A 161 -10.24 -6.19 12.51
CA LEU A 161 -9.34 -6.51 11.41
C LEU A 161 -9.64 -5.67 10.16
N GLU A 162 -10.91 -5.34 9.93
CA GLU A 162 -11.37 -4.51 8.82
C GLU A 162 -10.78 -3.09 8.87
N VAL A 163 -10.52 -2.56 10.05
CA VAL A 163 -9.82 -1.27 10.21
C VAL A 163 -8.35 -1.40 9.84
N LEU A 164 -7.72 -2.55 10.15
CA LEU A 164 -6.27 -2.72 10.05
C LEU A 164 -5.77 -3.16 8.66
N ALA A 165 -6.67 -3.66 7.81
CA ALA A 165 -6.33 -4.16 6.48
C ALA A 165 -5.48 -3.18 5.63
N PRO A 166 -5.80 -1.87 5.54
CA PRO A 166 -5.04 -0.92 4.74
C PRO A 166 -3.60 -0.68 5.20
N LEU A 167 -3.27 -1.06 6.44
CA LEU A 167 -1.90 -0.92 6.95
C LEU A 167 -0.91 -1.79 6.18
N GLY A 168 -1.39 -2.82 5.47
CA GLY A 168 -0.55 -3.77 4.72
C GLY A 168 0.20 -3.16 3.54
N CYS A 169 -0.28 -2.06 2.97
CA CYS A 169 0.33 -1.42 1.80
C CYS A 169 0.33 0.11 1.91
N GLY A 170 -0.76 0.77 1.53
CA GLY A 170 -0.74 2.21 1.28
C GLY A 170 -0.46 3.06 2.52
N ASP A 171 -0.98 2.69 3.68
CA ASP A 171 -0.77 3.46 4.91
C ASP A 171 0.67 3.32 5.43
N GLN A 172 1.26 2.10 5.37
CA GLN A 172 2.68 1.97 5.70
C GLN A 172 3.57 2.65 4.66
N THR A 173 3.19 2.65 3.38
CA THR A 173 3.97 3.30 2.33
C THR A 173 4.05 4.81 2.55
N GLY A 174 2.91 5.48 2.73
CA GLY A 174 2.88 6.92 2.98
C GLY A 174 3.59 7.31 4.29
N ALA A 175 3.24 6.65 5.38
CA ALA A 175 3.86 6.92 6.67
C ALA A 175 5.35 6.56 6.68
N GLY A 176 5.73 5.43 6.07
CA GLY A 176 7.11 4.98 5.97
C GLY A 176 7.99 5.91 5.14
N THR A 177 7.46 6.46 4.06
CA THR A 177 8.19 7.47 3.28
C THR A 177 8.66 8.62 4.17
N ILE A 178 7.80 9.13 5.02
CA ILE A 178 8.13 10.24 5.91
C ILE A 178 9.05 9.79 7.06
N MET A 179 8.73 8.67 7.71
CA MET A 179 9.37 8.27 8.97
C MET A 179 10.63 7.42 8.80
N ASN A 180 10.72 6.61 7.72
CA ASN A 180 11.83 5.69 7.50
C ASN A 180 12.73 6.15 6.37
N SER A 181 12.14 6.47 5.21
CA SER A 181 12.89 6.81 3.99
C SER A 181 13.50 8.21 4.04
N LEU A 182 12.67 9.24 4.18
CA LEU A 182 13.09 10.64 4.23
C LEU A 182 13.53 11.08 5.62
N ARG A 183 12.98 10.47 6.67
CA ARG A 183 13.23 10.80 8.07
C ARG A 183 13.09 12.30 8.32
N VAL A 184 11.97 12.85 7.85
CA VAL A 184 11.71 14.30 7.85
C VAL A 184 11.87 14.87 9.24
N PRO A 185 12.78 15.87 9.44
CA PRO A 185 12.97 16.49 10.74
C PRO A 185 11.81 17.42 11.13
N SER A 186 11.67 17.68 12.43
CA SER A 186 10.70 18.67 12.91
C SER A 186 11.06 20.10 12.43
N GLY A 187 10.02 20.87 12.07
CA GLY A 187 10.14 22.25 11.61
C GLY A 187 10.56 22.42 10.15
N VAL A 188 10.76 21.33 9.41
CA VAL A 188 11.22 21.37 8.02
C VAL A 188 10.03 21.35 7.04
N PRO A 189 10.04 22.19 5.95
CA PRO A 189 8.98 22.26 4.98
C PRO A 189 8.90 20.99 4.11
N ILE A 190 7.69 20.49 3.91
CA ILE A 190 7.38 19.36 3.03
C ILE A 190 6.16 19.62 2.17
N ALA A 191 6.20 19.16 0.92
CA ALA A 191 5.04 19.12 0.04
C ALA A 191 4.67 17.68 -0.32
N VAL A 192 3.36 17.38 -0.36
CA VAL A 192 2.81 16.08 -0.75
C VAL A 192 1.96 16.31 -2.00
N PHE A 193 2.44 15.82 -3.13
CA PHE A 193 1.81 15.91 -4.44
C PHE A 193 0.97 14.66 -4.67
N GLY A 194 -0.35 14.84 -4.69
CA GLY A 194 -1.33 13.77 -4.63
C GLY A 194 -1.75 13.46 -3.18
N THR A 195 -2.93 13.94 -2.77
CA THR A 195 -3.51 13.66 -1.45
C THR A 195 -4.52 12.52 -1.49
N GLY A 196 -4.20 11.45 -2.24
CA GLY A 196 -4.90 10.17 -2.16
C GLY A 196 -4.55 9.41 -0.88
N ALA A 197 -4.86 8.11 -0.83
CA ALA A 197 -4.67 7.29 0.37
C ALA A 197 -3.24 7.32 0.92
N VAL A 198 -2.23 7.13 0.07
CA VAL A 198 -0.80 7.16 0.45
C VAL A 198 -0.38 8.57 0.88
N GLY A 199 -0.80 9.61 0.12
CA GLY A 199 -0.46 11.00 0.45
C GLY A 199 -1.08 11.47 1.76
N LEU A 200 -2.32 11.08 2.05
CA LEU A 200 -2.96 11.40 3.32
C LEU A 200 -2.27 10.70 4.49
N ALA A 201 -1.85 9.44 4.33
CA ALA A 201 -1.03 8.76 5.33
C ALA A 201 0.33 9.46 5.54
N ALA A 202 0.93 9.98 4.46
CA ALA A 202 2.16 10.79 4.54
C ALA A 202 1.91 12.13 5.25
N VAL A 203 0.80 12.82 4.98
CA VAL A 203 0.41 14.06 5.69
C VAL A 203 0.28 13.83 7.19
N ILE A 204 -0.42 12.74 7.60
CA ILE A 204 -0.53 12.38 9.02
C ILE A 204 0.85 12.13 9.62
N ALA A 205 1.70 11.39 8.90
CA ALA A 205 3.06 11.08 9.36
C ALA A 205 3.95 12.33 9.44
N ALA A 206 3.84 13.26 8.50
CA ALA A 206 4.55 14.55 8.51
C ALA A 206 4.15 15.39 9.73
N ARG A 207 2.84 15.42 10.06
CA ARG A 207 2.37 16.05 11.29
C ARG A 207 2.97 15.39 12.54
N ILE A 208 3.03 14.06 12.58
CA ILE A 208 3.63 13.32 13.70
C ILE A 208 5.13 13.62 13.83
N ALA A 209 5.83 13.76 12.70
CA ALA A 209 7.24 14.14 12.65
C ALA A 209 7.48 15.62 13.06
N GLY A 210 6.43 16.45 13.05
CA GLY A 210 6.51 17.87 13.35
C GLY A 210 7.02 18.73 12.19
N ALA A 211 6.87 18.24 10.95
CA ALA A 211 7.18 19.02 9.75
C ALA A 211 6.34 20.30 9.69
N ASN A 212 6.91 21.39 9.19
CA ASN A 212 6.21 22.67 9.08
C ASN A 212 6.93 23.61 8.08
N PRO A 213 6.22 24.17 7.07
CA PRO A 213 4.86 23.86 6.68
C PRO A 213 4.69 22.46 6.08
N ILE A 214 3.45 21.91 6.13
CA ILE A 214 3.01 20.71 5.41
C ILE A 214 2.04 21.17 4.32
N ILE A 215 2.44 21.01 3.07
CA ILE A 215 1.70 21.51 1.91
C ILE A 215 1.09 20.33 1.18
N GLY A 216 -0.25 20.28 1.07
CA GLY A 216 -0.97 19.31 0.25
C GLY A 216 -1.28 19.88 -1.13
N VAL A 217 -0.95 19.15 -2.18
CA VAL A 217 -1.22 19.51 -3.60
C VAL A 217 -2.09 18.44 -4.23
N ASP A 218 -3.25 18.78 -4.76
CA ASP A 218 -4.16 17.84 -5.44
C ASP A 218 -5.10 18.62 -6.38
N ILE A 219 -5.75 17.91 -7.29
CA ILE A 219 -6.84 18.45 -8.14
C ILE A 219 -8.21 18.26 -7.49
N ASN A 220 -8.34 17.46 -6.46
CA ASN A 220 -9.61 17.13 -5.83
C ASN A 220 -9.79 17.94 -4.53
N PRO A 221 -10.77 18.89 -4.49
CA PRO A 221 -10.96 19.74 -3.33
C PRO A 221 -11.37 18.97 -2.06
N MET A 222 -12.10 17.85 -2.20
CA MET A 222 -12.48 17.03 -1.05
C MET A 222 -11.24 16.35 -0.42
N ARG A 223 -10.27 15.92 -1.24
CA ARG A 223 -9.00 15.36 -0.76
C ARG A 223 -8.15 16.44 -0.08
N LEU A 224 -8.12 17.65 -0.61
CA LEU A 224 -7.41 18.78 0.00
C LEU A 224 -8.02 19.15 1.37
N GLU A 225 -9.36 19.21 1.47
CA GLU A 225 -10.04 19.45 2.75
C GLU A 225 -9.69 18.35 3.77
N LEU A 226 -9.72 17.10 3.34
CA LEU A 226 -9.33 15.98 4.20
C LEU A 226 -7.86 16.08 4.62
N ALA A 227 -6.94 16.44 3.71
CA ALA A 227 -5.53 16.68 4.02
C ALA A 227 -5.37 17.77 5.09
N SER A 228 -6.12 18.87 5.01
CA SER A 228 -6.13 19.91 6.04
C SER A 228 -6.56 19.36 7.40
N SER A 229 -7.64 18.60 7.43
CA SER A 229 -8.17 18.03 8.67
C SER A 229 -7.20 16.99 9.32
N LEU A 230 -6.29 16.44 8.53
CA LEU A 230 -5.30 15.45 8.94
C LEU A 230 -3.93 16.04 9.27
N GLY A 231 -3.67 17.30 8.90
CA GLY A 231 -2.44 17.97 9.32
C GLY A 231 -1.74 18.83 8.29
N ALA A 232 -2.18 18.88 7.03
CA ALA A 232 -1.69 19.83 6.07
C ALA A 232 -2.15 21.24 6.49
N ASN A 233 -1.24 22.18 6.61
CA ASN A 233 -1.56 23.56 7.01
C ASN A 233 -1.58 24.51 5.82
N HIS A 234 -1.19 24.06 4.63
CA HIS A 234 -1.37 24.76 3.36
C HIS A 234 -1.90 23.79 2.30
N LEU A 235 -2.77 24.30 1.44
CA LEU A 235 -3.40 23.54 0.36
C LEU A 235 -3.22 24.27 -0.97
N ILE A 236 -2.92 23.51 -2.02
CA ILE A 236 -2.77 24.03 -3.38
C ILE A 236 -3.64 23.18 -4.32
N ASP A 237 -4.63 23.81 -4.96
CA ASP A 237 -5.43 23.19 -6.01
C ASP A 237 -4.74 23.44 -7.35
N ASN A 238 -4.01 22.44 -7.84
CA ASN A 238 -3.20 22.58 -9.05
C ASN A 238 -4.00 22.65 -10.37
N ARG A 239 -5.34 22.69 -10.30
CA ARG A 239 -6.18 23.03 -11.47
C ARG A 239 -6.16 24.53 -11.76
N TYR A 240 -5.93 25.35 -10.73
CA TYR A 240 -6.07 26.80 -10.78
C TYR A 240 -4.82 27.56 -10.31
N ASP A 241 -4.01 26.94 -9.48
CA ASP A 241 -2.80 27.52 -8.87
C ASP A 241 -1.54 27.13 -9.64
N ASP A 242 -0.61 28.07 -9.80
CA ASP A 242 0.78 27.76 -10.10
C ASP A 242 1.46 27.23 -8.84
N VAL A 243 1.72 25.94 -8.82
CA VAL A 243 2.22 25.23 -7.64
C VAL A 243 3.56 25.79 -7.17
N ALA A 244 4.48 26.08 -8.09
CA ALA A 244 5.81 26.58 -7.74
C ALA A 244 5.74 27.98 -7.10
N SER A 245 4.98 28.90 -7.71
CA SER A 245 4.76 30.23 -7.17
C SER A 245 4.09 30.20 -5.80
N ARG A 246 3.10 29.31 -5.63
CA ARG A 246 2.38 29.14 -4.35
C ARG A 246 3.29 28.58 -3.26
N ILE A 247 4.11 27.60 -3.55
CA ILE A 247 5.08 27.05 -2.59
C ILE A 247 6.07 28.12 -2.19
N THR A 248 6.63 28.89 -3.14
CA THR A 248 7.54 29.99 -2.86
C THR A 248 6.89 31.06 -1.99
N ALA A 249 5.64 31.42 -2.24
CA ALA A 249 4.91 32.38 -1.42
C ALA A 249 4.68 31.88 0.02
N ILE A 250 4.51 30.57 0.22
CA ILE A 250 4.31 29.98 1.55
C ILE A 250 5.62 29.88 2.34
N THR A 251 6.71 29.48 1.68
CA THR A 251 7.97 29.13 2.35
C THR A 251 9.05 30.21 2.27
N GLY A 252 8.89 31.17 1.36
CA GLY A 252 9.92 32.18 1.02
C GLY A 252 10.99 31.66 0.05
N SER A 253 11.01 30.35 -0.25
CA SER A 253 12.00 29.71 -1.15
C SER A 253 11.37 28.49 -1.85
N GLY A 254 11.65 27.31 -1.35
CA GLY A 254 11.12 26.01 -1.77
C GLY A 254 10.86 25.13 -0.56
N VAL A 255 10.83 23.82 -0.78
CA VAL A 255 10.69 22.80 0.27
C VAL A 255 11.93 21.88 0.30
N ASP A 256 12.21 21.28 1.45
CA ASP A 256 13.35 20.36 1.56
C ASP A 256 12.95 18.92 1.15
N TYR A 257 11.66 18.61 1.23
CA TYR A 257 11.15 17.30 0.86
C TYR A 257 9.90 17.43 0.01
N VAL A 258 9.80 16.60 -1.03
CA VAL A 258 8.57 16.39 -1.77
C VAL A 258 8.29 14.89 -1.81
N LEU A 259 7.05 14.50 -1.53
CA LEU A 259 6.51 13.20 -1.92
C LEU A 259 5.67 13.38 -3.18
N GLU A 260 6.10 12.80 -4.28
CA GLU A 260 5.39 12.80 -5.56
C GLU A 260 4.74 11.43 -5.79
N ILE A 261 3.42 11.38 -5.88
CA ILE A 261 2.63 10.16 -6.05
C ILE A 261 1.47 10.31 -7.03
N THR A 262 1.50 11.38 -7.84
CA THR A 262 0.46 11.58 -8.85
C THR A 262 0.64 10.69 -10.06
N GLY A 263 1.89 10.31 -10.37
CA GLY A 263 2.27 9.61 -11.59
C GLY A 263 2.25 10.50 -12.84
N ASP A 264 2.12 11.82 -12.68
CA ASP A 264 2.16 12.80 -13.78
C ASP A 264 3.58 13.34 -13.94
N SER A 265 4.17 13.11 -15.11
CA SER A 265 5.54 13.56 -15.40
C SER A 265 5.73 15.09 -15.29
N LYS A 266 4.68 15.87 -15.57
CA LYS A 266 4.73 17.33 -15.38
C LYS A 266 4.77 17.69 -13.89
N MET A 267 3.98 17.00 -13.08
CA MET A 267 4.00 17.19 -11.63
C MET A 267 5.32 16.74 -11.01
N LEU A 268 5.94 15.69 -11.54
CA LEU A 268 7.28 15.28 -11.12
C LEU A 268 8.33 16.38 -11.42
N GLN A 269 8.25 17.04 -12.58
CA GLN A 269 9.15 18.16 -12.87
C GLN A 269 8.91 19.33 -11.90
N VAL A 270 7.66 19.71 -11.66
CA VAL A 270 7.31 20.72 -10.66
C VAL A 270 7.82 20.33 -9.27
N ALA A 271 7.70 19.05 -8.89
CA ALA A 271 8.18 18.54 -7.61
C ALA A 271 9.70 18.74 -7.43
N VAL A 272 10.46 18.60 -8.51
CA VAL A 272 11.92 18.86 -8.50
C VAL A 272 12.20 20.38 -8.47
N ASP A 273 11.49 21.18 -9.25
CA ASP A 273 11.70 22.62 -9.36
C ASP A 273 11.47 23.36 -8.02
N VAL A 274 10.51 22.88 -7.22
CA VAL A 274 10.18 23.48 -5.91
C VAL A 274 11.11 23.03 -4.78
N LEU A 275 12.05 22.12 -5.02
CA LEU A 275 13.03 21.71 -4.00
C LEU A 275 14.05 22.81 -3.73
N ASN A 276 14.33 23.03 -2.46
CA ASN A 276 15.53 23.77 -2.02
C ASN A 276 16.80 23.06 -2.50
N PRO A 277 17.95 23.75 -2.59
CA PRO A 277 19.25 23.10 -2.77
C PRO A 277 19.46 21.97 -1.73
N ASN A 278 19.93 20.81 -2.17
CA ASN A 278 20.05 19.57 -1.39
C ASN A 278 18.74 18.93 -0.91
N GLY A 279 17.58 19.43 -1.35
CA GLY A 279 16.27 18.82 -1.08
C GLY A 279 16.12 17.45 -1.73
N THR A 280 15.13 16.68 -1.29
CA THR A 280 14.88 15.31 -1.76
C THR A 280 13.44 15.14 -2.23
N VAL A 281 13.25 14.65 -3.46
CA VAL A 281 11.97 14.14 -3.94
C VAL A 281 11.89 12.64 -3.73
N ALA A 282 10.82 12.17 -3.08
CA ALA A 282 10.46 10.77 -2.98
C ALA A 282 9.44 10.45 -4.09
N ILE A 283 9.72 9.42 -4.89
CA ILE A 283 8.87 8.97 -6.01
C ILE A 283 8.59 7.48 -5.85
N PHE A 284 7.47 6.99 -6.41
CA PHE A 284 7.19 5.55 -6.39
C PHE A 284 8.07 4.79 -7.37
N SER A 285 8.39 3.53 -7.02
CA SER A 285 9.19 2.64 -7.87
C SER A 285 8.53 2.44 -9.24
N GLY A 286 9.33 2.52 -10.30
CA GLY A 286 8.89 2.43 -11.69
C GLY A 286 9.05 3.74 -12.46
N GLU A 287 9.10 4.88 -11.79
CA GLU A 287 9.46 6.15 -12.39
C GLU A 287 10.95 6.43 -12.15
N SER A 288 11.69 6.66 -13.22
CA SER A 288 13.03 7.22 -13.12
C SER A 288 12.89 8.67 -12.71
N GLY A 289 13.55 9.09 -11.65
CA GLY A 289 13.69 10.51 -11.36
C GLY A 289 14.34 11.22 -12.56
N PRO A 290 14.08 12.52 -12.75
CA PRO A 290 14.68 13.24 -13.86
C PRO A 290 16.20 13.15 -13.78
N ASP A 291 16.86 12.82 -14.90
CA ASP A 291 18.31 12.65 -15.02
C ASP A 291 19.10 13.93 -14.68
N SER A 292 18.43 15.07 -14.58
CA SER A 292 19.01 16.39 -14.33
C SER A 292 18.60 16.97 -12.97
N LEU A 293 18.99 16.32 -11.87
CA LEU A 293 18.90 16.95 -10.56
C LEU A 293 20.04 17.96 -10.39
N LEU A 294 19.67 19.24 -10.40
CA LEU A 294 20.62 20.37 -10.22
C LEU A 294 20.80 20.68 -8.72
N GLU A 295 21.91 21.37 -8.39
CA GLU A 295 22.16 21.95 -7.06
C GLU A 295 22.15 20.95 -5.91
N GLY A 296 22.60 19.72 -6.13
CA GLY A 296 22.65 18.67 -5.12
C GLY A 296 21.32 18.07 -4.71
N ARG A 297 20.22 18.43 -5.39
CA ARG A 297 18.90 17.81 -5.20
C ARG A 297 18.98 16.31 -5.41
N LYS A 298 18.13 15.54 -4.71
CA LYS A 298 18.15 14.07 -4.72
C LYS A 298 16.81 13.52 -5.07
N SER A 299 16.78 12.42 -5.81
CA SER A 299 15.61 11.58 -5.94
C SER A 299 15.76 10.30 -5.12
N ARG A 300 14.66 9.79 -4.61
CA ARG A 300 14.60 8.52 -3.89
C ARG A 300 13.39 7.73 -4.34
N SER A 301 13.63 6.59 -4.98
CA SER A 301 12.57 5.63 -5.29
C SER A 301 12.12 4.95 -3.99
N ILE A 302 10.81 4.84 -3.80
CA ILE A 302 10.19 4.30 -2.59
C ILE A 302 9.45 3.01 -2.91
N ILE A 303 9.75 1.98 -2.14
CA ILE A 303 9.00 0.71 -2.12
C ILE A 303 8.49 0.50 -0.70
N GLN A 304 7.15 0.42 -0.53
CA GLN A 304 6.51 0.13 0.76
C GLN A 304 6.98 1.05 1.93
N GLY A 305 7.44 2.28 1.62
CA GLY A 305 7.95 3.23 2.61
C GLY A 305 9.23 2.77 3.31
N ASP A 306 10.06 1.94 2.66
CA ASP A 306 11.26 1.29 3.22
C ASP A 306 10.95 0.59 4.57
N ALA A 307 9.74 0.09 4.71
CA ALA A 307 9.25 -0.47 5.97
C ALA A 307 9.63 -1.95 6.12
N VAL A 308 10.04 -2.32 7.31
CA VAL A 308 9.98 -3.70 7.78
C VAL A 308 8.60 -3.90 8.41
N SER A 309 7.65 -4.47 7.66
CA SER A 309 6.23 -4.53 8.03
C SER A 309 6.00 -5.09 9.44
N GLN A 310 6.75 -6.14 9.84
CA GLN A 310 6.67 -6.77 11.16
C GLN A 310 7.02 -5.82 12.33
N ARG A 311 7.72 -4.72 12.06
CA ARG A 311 8.07 -3.68 13.04
C ARG A 311 7.23 -2.43 12.86
N PHE A 312 6.96 -2.07 11.61
CA PHE A 312 6.36 -0.77 11.31
C PHE A 312 4.83 -0.78 11.47
N ILE A 313 4.13 -1.84 11.04
CA ILE A 313 2.67 -1.95 11.24
C ILE A 313 2.30 -1.91 12.73
N PRO A 314 2.96 -2.64 13.65
CA PRO A 314 2.70 -2.49 15.09
C PRO A 314 2.95 -1.06 15.62
N LYS A 315 3.95 -0.34 15.09
CA LYS A 315 4.19 1.08 15.42
C LYS A 315 3.02 1.95 14.97
N LEU A 316 2.52 1.77 13.74
CA LEU A 316 1.36 2.51 13.23
C LEU A 316 0.10 2.22 14.06
N ILE A 317 -0.14 0.96 14.44
CA ILE A 317 -1.23 0.58 15.34
C ILE A 317 -1.10 1.29 16.70
N SER A 318 0.11 1.37 17.27
CA SER A 318 0.35 2.11 18.52
C SER A 318 0.04 3.60 18.39
N LEU A 319 0.42 4.20 17.26
CA LEU A 319 0.10 5.61 16.96
C LEU A 319 -1.42 5.82 16.74
N TYR A 320 -2.10 4.87 16.12
CA TYR A 320 -3.55 4.87 15.95
C TYR A 320 -4.26 4.84 17.33
N ARG A 321 -3.89 3.91 18.20
CA ARG A 321 -4.41 3.82 19.58
C ARG A 321 -4.20 5.11 20.38
N ALA A 322 -3.10 5.80 20.14
CA ALA A 322 -2.81 7.09 20.75
C ALA A 322 -3.56 8.27 20.09
N GLY A 323 -4.44 8.03 19.11
CA GLY A 323 -5.17 9.06 18.36
C GLY A 323 -4.28 9.91 17.46
N ARG A 324 -3.03 9.52 17.24
CA ARG A 324 -2.05 10.29 16.47
C ARG A 324 -2.04 9.94 14.98
N PHE A 325 -2.46 8.73 14.61
CA PHE A 325 -2.50 8.24 13.21
C PHE A 325 -3.92 7.78 12.86
N PRO A 326 -4.89 8.70 12.67
CA PRO A 326 -6.31 8.40 12.46
C PRO A 326 -6.61 8.00 11.00
N PHE A 327 -5.97 6.94 10.50
CA PHE A 327 -6.11 6.45 9.13
C PHE A 327 -7.49 5.82 8.86
N ASP A 328 -8.19 5.39 9.89
CA ASP A 328 -9.56 4.88 9.84
C ASP A 328 -10.56 5.90 9.25
N ARG A 329 -10.27 7.20 9.36
CA ARG A 329 -11.07 8.27 8.75
C ARG A 329 -11.07 8.25 7.22
N LEU A 330 -10.17 7.49 6.61
CA LEU A 330 -10.06 7.33 5.15
C LEU A 330 -10.93 6.19 4.64
N ILE A 331 -11.40 5.28 5.52
CA ILE A 331 -12.01 4.01 5.17
C ILE A 331 -13.50 4.16 4.83
N LYS A 332 -13.91 3.52 3.75
CA LYS A 332 -15.31 3.20 3.43
C LYS A 332 -15.44 1.71 3.24
N TYR A 333 -16.37 1.10 3.99
CA TYR A 333 -16.60 -0.34 3.95
C TYR A 333 -17.58 -0.74 2.86
N TYR A 334 -17.35 -1.90 2.26
CA TYR A 334 -18.19 -2.55 1.28
C TYR A 334 -18.29 -4.04 1.59
N ASP A 335 -19.39 -4.68 1.24
CA ASP A 335 -19.46 -6.13 1.26
C ASP A 335 -18.55 -6.71 0.15
N PHE A 336 -18.04 -7.94 0.34
CA PHE A 336 -17.18 -8.60 -0.64
C PHE A 336 -17.82 -8.69 -2.03
N SER A 337 -19.14 -8.92 -2.09
CA SER A 337 -19.92 -8.94 -3.33
C SER A 337 -19.98 -7.60 -4.07
N GLU A 338 -19.66 -6.49 -3.40
CA GLU A 338 -19.66 -5.14 -3.95
C GLU A 338 -18.29 -4.70 -4.48
N ILE A 339 -17.34 -5.64 -4.66
CA ILE A 339 -15.95 -5.31 -5.08
C ILE A 339 -15.90 -4.44 -6.34
N ASN A 340 -16.76 -4.68 -7.33
CA ASN A 340 -16.78 -3.87 -8.55
C ASN A 340 -17.29 -2.45 -8.29
N GLN A 341 -18.26 -2.27 -7.38
CA GLN A 341 -18.73 -0.95 -6.98
C GLN A 341 -17.64 -0.21 -6.20
N ALA A 342 -16.94 -0.90 -5.30
CA ALA A 342 -15.84 -0.33 -4.53
C ALA A 342 -14.70 0.17 -5.44
N ILE A 343 -14.35 -0.60 -6.48
CA ILE A 343 -13.37 -0.20 -7.51
C ILE A 343 -13.87 1.01 -8.29
N ALA A 344 -15.13 1.02 -8.72
CA ALA A 344 -15.69 2.14 -9.46
C ALA A 344 -15.70 3.44 -8.63
N ASP A 345 -16.13 3.38 -7.36
CA ASP A 345 -16.12 4.52 -6.44
C ASP A 345 -14.71 5.07 -6.21
N ALA A 346 -13.69 4.18 -6.10
CA ALA A 346 -12.30 4.58 -5.96
C ALA A 346 -11.76 5.27 -7.23
N LYS A 347 -12.09 4.75 -8.42
CA LYS A 347 -11.67 5.33 -9.72
C LYS A 347 -12.16 6.75 -9.90
N VAL A 348 -13.40 7.04 -9.54
CA VAL A 348 -13.97 8.41 -9.66
C VAL A 348 -13.58 9.32 -8.48
N GLY A 349 -12.77 8.81 -7.54
CA GLY A 349 -12.32 9.59 -6.38
C GLY A 349 -13.39 9.79 -5.29
N GLY A 350 -14.51 9.09 -5.38
CA GLY A 350 -15.59 9.11 -4.38
C GLY A 350 -15.27 8.36 -3.10
N THR A 351 -14.23 7.53 -3.11
CA THR A 351 -13.73 6.80 -1.94
C THR A 351 -12.22 6.85 -1.93
N ILE A 352 -11.64 7.20 -0.77
CA ILE A 352 -10.18 7.26 -0.59
C ILE A 352 -9.61 5.86 -0.35
N ARG A 353 -10.22 5.11 0.57
CA ARG A 353 -9.75 3.81 1.02
C ARG A 353 -10.92 2.82 1.12
N PRO A 354 -11.28 2.15 0.01
CA PRO A 354 -12.29 1.10 0.09
C PRO A 354 -11.71 -0.13 0.79
N VAL A 355 -12.51 -0.71 1.69
CA VAL A 355 -12.22 -1.95 2.40
C VAL A 355 -13.38 -2.91 2.22
N LEU A 356 -13.09 -4.09 1.69
CA LEU A 356 -14.04 -5.18 1.53
C LEU A 356 -14.13 -6.00 2.81
N CYS A 357 -15.32 -6.14 3.37
CA CYS A 357 -15.65 -7.06 4.45
C CYS A 357 -15.97 -8.45 3.85
N ILE A 358 -15.08 -9.42 4.08
CA ILE A 358 -15.18 -10.76 3.49
C ILE A 358 -15.91 -11.73 4.40
N SER A 359 -15.59 -11.72 5.67
CA SER A 359 -16.29 -12.53 6.68
C SER A 359 -16.45 -11.72 7.97
N ARG A 360 -17.53 -11.99 8.71
CA ARG A 360 -17.67 -11.44 10.07
C ARG A 360 -16.71 -12.15 11.01
N GLN A 361 -16.15 -11.39 11.96
CA GLN A 361 -15.34 -11.96 13.04
C GLN A 361 -16.15 -12.90 13.94
#